data_4620c624fc25f87c0c2f6664d9b304a2
#
_entry.id   4620c624fc25f87c0c2f6664d9b304a2
#
_cell.length_a   1.000
_cell.length_b   1.000
_cell.length_c   1.000
_cell.angle_alpha   90.00
_cell.angle_beta   90.00
_cell.angle_gamma   90.00
#
_symmetry.space_group_name_H-M   'P 1'
#
loop_
_entity.id
_entity.type
_entity.pdbx_description
1 polymer ?
#
loop_
_entity_poly.entity_id
_entity_poly.type
_entity_poly.pdbx_seq_one_letter_code
_entity_poly.pdbx_strand_id
1 'polypeptide(L)'
;LDTGGTGKGLCADALAHRLAGYTRFVVDCGGDLTIGGVGAQLEPYEVEIEHPLTGEAIRTVRVAAGGVATSGLNVRVWRTPQGGFAHHLLDPSTGLPAWTGLIGVTALAPTALEAETLAKTALLLGPLGARRVLAEHGGVTVREDGDVEEIGPLDLARGALQPLGGAA
;
A
#
# COMPACT_ATOMS: atom_id res chain seq x y z
N LEU A 1 20.32 -9.78 -1.06
CA LEU A 1 19.37 -8.74 -0.64
C LEU A 1 18.18 -8.77 -1.58
N ASP A 2 16.98 -8.90 -1.04
CA ASP A 2 15.73 -8.80 -1.78
C ASP A 2 15.01 -7.50 -1.36
N THR A 3 14.77 -6.61 -2.32
CA THR A 3 14.04 -5.35 -2.11
C THR A 3 12.58 -5.44 -2.55
N GLY A 4 12.11 -6.63 -2.93
CA GLY A 4 10.77 -6.85 -3.47
C GLY A 4 9.63 -6.45 -2.52
N GLY A 5 9.94 -6.35 -1.23
CA GLY A 5 8.99 -5.95 -0.18
C GLY A 5 8.95 -4.46 0.14
N THR A 6 9.93 -3.66 -0.31
CA THR A 6 10.11 -2.27 0.13
C THR A 6 10.65 -1.35 -0.97
N GLY A 7 11.03 -1.91 -2.12
CA GLY A 7 11.78 -1.18 -3.13
C GLY A 7 10.97 -0.15 -3.90
N LYS A 8 9.68 -0.42 -4.14
CA LYS A 8 8.81 0.50 -4.88
C LYS A 8 8.50 1.74 -4.05
N GLY A 9 8.06 1.56 -2.80
CA GLY A 9 7.78 2.65 -1.90
C GLY A 9 9.00 3.51 -1.61
N LEU A 10 10.17 2.88 -1.37
CA LEU A 10 11.43 3.61 -1.19
C LEU A 10 11.78 4.44 -2.42
N CYS A 11 11.59 3.90 -3.63
CA CYS A 11 11.85 4.60 -4.88
C CYS A 11 10.90 5.80 -5.04
N ALA A 12 9.60 5.62 -4.76
CA ALA A 12 8.60 6.68 -4.81
C ALA A 12 8.97 7.83 -3.85
N ASP A 13 9.33 7.51 -2.62
CA ASP A 13 9.74 8.51 -1.61
C ASP A 13 11.02 9.25 -2.03
N ALA A 14 12.03 8.54 -2.54
CA ALA A 14 13.28 9.13 -3.01
C ALA A 14 13.06 10.10 -4.19
N LEU A 15 12.15 9.76 -5.12
CA LEU A 15 11.78 10.65 -6.22
C LEU A 15 10.96 11.84 -5.74
N ALA A 16 10.05 11.65 -4.79
CA ALA A 16 9.23 12.71 -4.22
C ALA A 16 10.09 13.82 -3.58
N HIS A 17 11.21 13.49 -2.97
CA HIS A 17 12.16 14.49 -2.47
C HIS A 17 12.66 15.44 -3.55
N ARG A 18 12.86 14.96 -4.78
CA ARG A 18 13.27 15.79 -5.92
C ARG A 18 12.16 16.73 -6.37
N LEU A 19 10.92 16.42 -6.02
CA LEU A 19 9.72 17.18 -6.38
C LEU A 19 9.24 18.13 -5.27
N ALA A 20 9.94 18.24 -4.15
CA ALA A 20 9.53 19.05 -3.00
C ALA A 20 9.30 20.55 -3.31
N GLY A 21 9.88 21.07 -4.40
CA GLY A 21 9.66 22.44 -4.88
C GLY A 21 8.38 22.65 -5.70
N TYR A 22 7.68 21.59 -6.07
CA TYR A 22 6.44 21.68 -6.83
C TYR A 22 5.25 21.89 -5.90
N THR A 23 4.26 22.63 -6.38
CA THR A 23 3.03 22.91 -5.60
C THR A 23 2.22 21.65 -5.32
N ARG A 24 2.14 20.73 -6.28
CA ARG A 24 1.46 19.43 -6.14
C ARG A 24 2.22 18.40 -6.97
N PHE A 25 2.34 17.19 -6.43
CA PHE A 25 2.92 16.06 -7.17
C PHE A 25 2.38 14.73 -6.68
N VAL A 26 2.42 13.75 -7.58
CA VAL A 26 2.26 12.32 -7.30
C VAL A 26 3.43 11.60 -7.96
N VAL A 27 4.06 10.70 -7.24
CA VAL A 27 5.01 9.73 -7.78
C VAL A 27 4.38 8.36 -7.67
N ASP A 28 4.27 7.67 -8.78
CA ASP A 28 3.78 6.29 -8.87
C ASP A 28 4.92 5.35 -9.26
N CYS A 29 5.22 4.42 -8.38
CA CYS A 29 6.19 3.34 -8.62
C CYS A 29 5.49 1.98 -8.66
N GLY A 30 4.71 1.73 -9.72
CA GLY A 30 4.01 0.46 -9.92
C GLY A 30 2.91 0.21 -8.89
N GLY A 31 2.09 1.23 -8.65
CA GLY A 31 0.95 1.22 -7.73
C GLY A 31 1.28 1.62 -6.29
N ASP A 32 2.56 1.89 -5.97
CA ASP A 32 2.94 2.47 -4.68
C ASP A 32 3.18 3.98 -4.89
N LEU A 33 2.36 4.80 -4.23
CA LEU A 33 2.26 6.24 -4.47
C LEU A 33 2.90 7.04 -3.33
N THR A 34 3.65 8.09 -3.69
CA THR A 34 3.97 9.20 -2.77
C THR A 34 3.31 10.46 -3.29
N ILE A 35 2.54 11.11 -2.45
CA ILE A 35 1.75 12.30 -2.75
C ILE A 35 2.22 13.45 -1.86
N GLY A 36 2.32 14.66 -2.43
CA GLY A 36 2.74 15.82 -1.67
C GLY A 36 2.64 17.14 -2.41
N GLY A 37 3.26 18.16 -1.78
CA GLY A 37 3.26 19.55 -2.22
C GLY A 37 2.31 20.43 -1.42
N VAL A 38 2.67 21.71 -1.22
CA VAL A 38 1.88 22.65 -0.40
C VAL A 38 0.46 22.87 -0.94
N GLY A 39 0.25 22.77 -2.23
CA GLY A 39 -1.05 22.92 -2.88
C GLY A 39 -1.97 21.69 -2.69
N ALA A 40 -1.40 20.51 -2.42
CA ALA A 40 -2.19 19.32 -2.14
C ALA A 40 -2.96 19.42 -0.82
N GLN A 41 -2.52 20.28 0.11
CA GLN A 41 -3.27 20.58 1.33
C GLN A 41 -4.60 21.30 1.06
N LEU A 42 -4.65 22.11 0.00
CA LEU A 42 -5.86 22.84 -0.40
C LEU A 42 -6.74 21.98 -1.31
N GLU A 43 -6.11 21.17 -2.14
CA GLU A 43 -6.78 20.31 -3.10
C GLU A 43 -6.14 18.89 -3.06
N PRO A 44 -6.58 18.02 -2.14
CA PRO A 44 -6.09 16.64 -2.02
C PRO A 44 -6.30 15.85 -3.31
N TYR A 45 -5.42 14.89 -3.55
CA TYR A 45 -5.60 13.93 -4.62
C TYR A 45 -6.64 12.88 -4.22
N GLU A 46 -7.47 12.51 -5.18
CA GLU A 46 -8.37 11.36 -5.06
C GLU A 46 -7.66 10.13 -5.64
N VAL A 47 -7.51 9.11 -4.81
CA VAL A 47 -6.87 7.83 -5.16
C VAL A 47 -7.94 6.75 -5.11
N GLU A 48 -8.19 6.11 -6.23
CA GLU A 48 -9.11 4.98 -6.31
C GLU A 48 -8.39 3.70 -5.86
N ILE A 49 -9.04 2.95 -4.98
CA ILE A 49 -8.63 1.61 -4.56
C ILE A 49 -9.47 0.63 -5.37
N GLU A 50 -8.81 -0.22 -6.14
CA GLU A 50 -9.46 -1.19 -7.00
C GLU A 50 -9.55 -2.57 -6.34
N HIS A 51 -10.62 -3.28 -6.66
CA HIS A 51 -10.76 -4.68 -6.27
C HIS A 51 -9.74 -5.53 -7.06
N PRO A 52 -8.90 -6.34 -6.37
CA PRO A 52 -7.74 -6.99 -7.00
C PRO A 52 -8.10 -7.97 -8.13
N LEU A 53 -9.31 -8.51 -8.17
CA LEU A 53 -9.71 -9.48 -9.19
C LEU A 53 -10.58 -8.88 -10.29
N THR A 54 -11.42 -7.88 -9.97
CA THR A 54 -12.35 -7.29 -10.95
C THR A 54 -11.84 -6.01 -11.58
N GLY A 55 -10.91 -5.31 -10.91
CA GLY A 55 -10.44 -3.97 -11.32
C GLY A 55 -11.48 -2.86 -11.09
N GLU A 56 -12.62 -3.16 -10.48
CA GLU A 56 -13.62 -2.16 -10.16
C GLU A 56 -13.18 -1.33 -8.94
N ALA A 57 -13.43 -0.02 -8.99
CA ALA A 57 -13.18 0.86 -7.86
C ALA A 57 -14.09 0.48 -6.69
N ILE A 58 -13.50 0.16 -5.54
CA ILE A 58 -14.21 -0.20 -4.30
C ILE A 58 -14.22 0.93 -3.29
N ARG A 59 -13.24 1.83 -3.39
CA ARG A 59 -13.13 3.00 -2.49
C ARG A 59 -12.31 4.10 -3.15
N THR A 60 -12.67 5.36 -2.89
CA THR A 60 -11.83 6.52 -3.16
C THR A 60 -11.34 7.10 -1.83
N VAL A 61 -10.04 7.33 -1.71
CA VAL A 61 -9.41 7.98 -0.55
C VAL A 61 -8.84 9.33 -0.97
N ARG A 62 -8.83 10.31 -0.04
CA ARG A 62 -8.31 11.65 -0.30
C ARG A 62 -6.98 11.83 0.42
N VAL A 63 -5.95 12.17 -0.35
CA VAL A 63 -4.58 12.25 0.16
C VAL A 63 -3.98 13.60 -0.19
N ALA A 64 -3.65 14.40 0.83
CA ALA A 64 -2.95 15.68 0.69
C ALA A 64 -1.41 15.47 0.76
N ALA A 65 -0.96 14.56 1.61
CA ALA A 65 0.44 14.18 1.72
C ALA A 65 0.55 12.78 2.33
N GLY A 66 1.54 12.00 1.90
CA GLY A 66 1.81 10.65 2.40
C GLY A 66 1.89 9.62 1.30
N GLY A 67 1.83 8.36 1.69
CA GLY A 67 1.92 7.20 0.82
C GLY A 67 0.64 6.38 0.78
N VAL A 68 0.38 5.78 -0.37
CA VAL A 68 -0.65 4.76 -0.56
C VAL A 68 -0.01 3.58 -1.29
N ALA A 69 -0.16 2.39 -0.77
CA ALA A 69 0.39 1.20 -1.42
C ALA A 69 -0.56 0.01 -1.32
N THR A 70 -0.57 -0.82 -2.35
CA THR A 70 -1.42 -2.00 -2.42
C THR A 70 -0.59 -3.26 -2.61
N SER A 71 -0.84 -4.24 -1.76
CA SER A 71 -0.36 -5.62 -1.89
C SER A 71 -1.53 -6.54 -2.23
N GLY A 72 -1.36 -7.35 -3.27
CA GLY A 72 -2.42 -8.25 -3.72
C GLY A 72 -1.88 -9.55 -4.31
N LEU A 73 -2.74 -10.57 -4.35
CA LEU A 73 -2.39 -11.89 -4.86
C LEU A 73 -2.59 -12.01 -6.38
N ASN A 74 -3.18 -11.00 -7.03
CA ASN A 74 -3.58 -11.06 -8.45
C ASN A 74 -2.43 -10.85 -9.46
N VAL A 75 -1.31 -10.25 -9.06
CA VAL A 75 -0.28 -9.76 -10.00
C VAL A 75 0.74 -10.82 -10.39
N ARG A 76 1.11 -11.72 -9.48
CA ARG A 76 2.13 -12.76 -9.71
C ARG A 76 1.63 -14.09 -9.16
N VAL A 77 0.74 -14.72 -9.92
CA VAL A 77 0.16 -16.04 -9.63
C VAL A 77 0.54 -16.99 -10.74
N TRP A 78 0.93 -18.21 -10.39
CA TRP A 78 1.25 -19.25 -11.37
C TRP A 78 0.71 -20.61 -10.92
N ARG A 79 0.57 -21.52 -11.87
CA ARG A 79 0.22 -22.92 -11.58
C ARG A 79 1.46 -23.68 -11.15
N THR A 80 1.34 -24.48 -10.11
CA THR A 80 2.38 -25.42 -9.68
C THR A 80 2.31 -26.71 -10.50
N PRO A 81 3.42 -27.49 -10.62
CA PRO A 81 3.41 -28.78 -11.30
C PRO A 81 2.42 -29.77 -10.69
N GLN A 82 2.05 -29.61 -9.42
CA GLN A 82 1.10 -30.44 -8.68
C GLN A 82 -0.36 -30.05 -8.91
N GLY A 83 -0.63 -29.05 -9.80
CA GLY A 83 -1.98 -28.62 -10.19
C GLY A 83 -2.60 -27.55 -9.28
N GLY A 84 -1.88 -27.07 -8.26
CA GLY A 84 -2.29 -25.95 -7.41
C GLY A 84 -1.88 -24.59 -7.96
N PHE A 85 -2.13 -23.54 -7.18
CA PHE A 85 -1.65 -22.18 -7.45
C PHE A 85 -0.61 -21.76 -6.42
N ALA A 86 0.30 -20.90 -6.83
CA ALA A 86 1.26 -20.24 -5.98
C ALA A 86 1.35 -18.75 -6.35
N HIS A 87 1.79 -17.93 -5.43
CA HIS A 87 2.01 -16.49 -5.63
C HIS A 87 3.30 -16.04 -4.93
N HIS A 88 3.73 -14.83 -5.21
CA HIS A 88 5.03 -14.29 -4.82
C HIS A 88 5.13 -13.82 -3.36
N LEU A 89 4.02 -13.68 -2.65
CA LEU A 89 4.01 -13.27 -1.24
C LEU A 89 4.18 -14.52 -0.37
N LEU A 90 5.34 -14.66 0.23
CA LEU A 90 5.71 -15.84 1.01
C LEU A 90 5.53 -15.56 2.50
N ASP A 91 5.01 -16.54 3.22
CA ASP A 91 5.05 -16.57 4.68
C ASP A 91 6.52 -16.78 5.11
N PRO A 92 7.12 -15.84 5.87
CA PRO A 92 8.50 -15.92 6.26
C PRO A 92 8.82 -17.09 7.20
N SER A 93 7.82 -17.65 7.88
CA SER A 93 7.99 -18.79 8.79
C SER A 93 8.06 -20.13 8.05
N THR A 94 7.39 -20.23 6.90
CA THR A 94 7.30 -21.48 6.14
C THR A 94 8.04 -21.44 4.81
N GLY A 95 8.28 -20.25 4.26
CA GLY A 95 8.81 -20.05 2.91
C GLY A 95 7.83 -20.41 1.79
N LEU A 96 6.57 -20.69 2.13
CA LEU A 96 5.51 -21.04 1.18
C LEU A 96 4.59 -19.82 0.90
N PRO A 97 3.83 -19.83 -0.20
CA PRO A 97 2.82 -18.80 -0.46
C PRO A 97 1.84 -18.64 0.70
N ALA A 98 1.63 -17.41 1.15
CA ALA A 98 0.80 -17.10 2.31
C ALA A 98 -0.68 -17.01 1.91
N TRP A 99 -1.47 -18.00 2.29
CA TRP A 99 -2.91 -18.04 2.11
C TRP A 99 -3.59 -17.67 3.42
N THR A 100 -3.89 -16.36 3.59
CA THR A 100 -4.38 -15.81 4.87
C THR A 100 -5.86 -15.48 4.87
N GLY A 101 -6.55 -15.69 3.74
CA GLY A 101 -7.93 -15.28 3.51
C GLY A 101 -8.07 -13.84 2.99
N LEU A 102 -6.95 -13.11 2.84
CA LEU A 102 -6.91 -11.80 2.19
C LEU A 102 -6.35 -11.94 0.78
N ILE A 103 -7.01 -11.34 -0.20
CA ILE A 103 -6.56 -11.27 -1.60
C ILE A 103 -5.99 -9.92 -1.98
N GLY A 104 -6.28 -8.88 -1.21
CA GLY A 104 -5.77 -7.53 -1.40
C GLY A 104 -5.78 -6.73 -0.11
N VAL A 105 -4.77 -5.89 0.05
CA VAL A 105 -4.67 -4.91 1.14
C VAL A 105 -4.08 -3.62 0.57
N THR A 106 -4.80 -2.53 0.75
CA THR A 106 -4.28 -1.16 0.53
C THR A 106 -4.04 -0.52 1.88
N ALA A 107 -2.88 0.06 2.08
CA ALA A 107 -2.53 0.81 3.29
C ALA A 107 -2.22 2.26 2.96
N LEU A 108 -2.55 3.14 3.91
CA LEU A 108 -2.17 4.54 3.93
C LEU A 108 -1.09 4.72 4.99
N ALA A 109 -0.14 5.64 4.76
CA ALA A 109 0.92 5.93 5.74
C ALA A 109 1.57 7.29 5.43
N PRO A 110 2.39 7.85 6.33
CA PRO A 110 3.16 9.07 6.07
C PRO A 110 4.11 8.98 4.87
N THR A 111 4.60 7.79 4.53
CA THR A 111 5.49 7.54 3.38
C THR A 111 5.02 6.33 2.57
N ALA A 112 5.41 6.25 1.28
CA ALA A 112 5.09 5.10 0.46
C ALA A 112 5.83 3.83 0.92
N LEU A 113 7.04 3.95 1.42
CA LEU A 113 7.79 2.84 2.02
C LEU A 113 7.03 2.22 3.21
N GLU A 114 6.50 3.06 4.08
CA GLU A 114 5.72 2.61 5.22
C GLU A 114 4.39 1.99 4.78
N ALA A 115 3.67 2.63 3.85
CA ALA A 115 2.44 2.08 3.28
C ALA A 115 2.67 0.71 2.62
N GLU A 116 3.75 0.56 1.82
CA GLU A 116 4.12 -0.72 1.20
C GLU A 116 4.40 -1.80 2.26
N THR A 117 5.11 -1.44 3.32
CA THR A 117 5.43 -2.34 4.43
C THR A 117 4.17 -2.77 5.19
N LEU A 118 3.29 -1.80 5.51
CA LEU A 118 2.03 -2.06 6.22
C LEU A 118 1.09 -2.94 5.39
N ALA A 119 0.94 -2.67 4.09
CA ALA A 119 0.07 -3.45 3.21
C ALA A 119 0.52 -4.92 3.14
N LYS A 120 1.82 -5.19 2.98
CA LYS A 120 2.37 -6.56 2.97
C LYS A 120 2.24 -7.24 4.33
N THR A 121 2.59 -6.53 5.40
CA THR A 121 2.47 -7.07 6.76
C THR A 121 1.03 -7.44 7.09
N ALA A 122 0.07 -6.56 6.76
CA ALA A 122 -1.34 -6.82 6.98
C ALA A 122 -1.83 -8.04 6.19
N LEU A 123 -1.44 -8.17 4.92
CA LEU A 123 -1.79 -9.31 4.09
C LEU A 123 -1.24 -10.63 4.65
N LEU A 124 0.03 -10.62 5.08
CA LEU A 124 0.69 -11.82 5.64
C LEU A 124 0.13 -12.23 7.01
N LEU A 125 -0.35 -11.28 7.81
CA LEU A 125 -0.94 -11.56 9.14
C LEU A 125 -2.43 -11.93 9.06
N GLY A 126 -3.08 -11.80 7.91
CA GLY A 126 -4.50 -12.10 7.72
C GLY A 126 -5.43 -11.07 8.38
N PRO A 127 -6.77 -11.31 8.34
CA PRO A 127 -7.76 -10.29 8.72
C PRO A 127 -7.60 -9.70 10.12
N LEU A 128 -7.33 -10.53 11.12
CA LEU A 128 -7.16 -10.05 12.50
C LEU A 128 -5.86 -9.25 12.69
N GLY A 129 -4.78 -9.67 12.01
CA GLY A 129 -3.52 -8.95 12.02
C GLY A 129 -3.64 -7.62 11.26
N ALA A 130 -4.32 -7.60 10.13
CA ALA A 130 -4.57 -6.40 9.33
C ALA A 130 -5.27 -5.31 10.14
N ARG A 131 -6.30 -5.63 10.91
CA ARG A 131 -6.99 -4.68 11.81
C ARG A 131 -6.05 -4.01 12.79
N ARG A 132 -5.07 -4.74 13.32
CA ARG A 132 -4.09 -4.19 14.28
C ARG A 132 -3.05 -3.32 13.59
N VAL A 133 -2.54 -3.77 12.45
CA VAL A 133 -1.48 -3.09 11.69
C VAL A 133 -1.98 -1.79 11.07
N LEU A 134 -3.21 -1.79 10.55
CA LEU A 134 -3.79 -0.64 9.83
C LEU A 134 -4.56 0.32 10.73
N ALA A 135 -4.79 -0.01 12.01
CA ALA A 135 -5.65 0.78 12.90
C ALA A 135 -5.24 2.26 13.03
N GLU A 136 -3.96 2.55 13.03
CA GLU A 136 -3.42 3.91 13.22
C GLU A 136 -3.40 4.71 11.92
N HIS A 137 -2.98 4.09 10.82
CA HIS A 137 -2.72 4.78 9.55
C HIS A 137 -3.85 4.65 8.54
N GLY A 138 -4.65 3.62 8.67
CA GLY A 138 -5.77 3.35 7.78
C GLY A 138 -5.44 2.41 6.61
N GLY A 139 -6.47 1.79 6.09
CA GLY A 139 -6.38 0.92 4.93
C GLY A 139 -7.68 0.21 4.60
N VAL A 140 -7.64 -0.52 3.50
CA VAL A 140 -8.75 -1.31 2.98
C VAL A 140 -8.27 -2.74 2.74
N THR A 141 -9.03 -3.72 3.20
CA THR A 141 -8.74 -5.13 2.95
C THR A 141 -9.84 -5.75 2.10
N VAL A 142 -9.45 -6.67 1.22
CA VAL A 142 -10.36 -7.47 0.39
C VAL A 142 -10.11 -8.94 0.69
N ARG A 143 -11.17 -9.67 1.03
CA ARG A 143 -11.14 -11.07 1.37
C ARG A 143 -11.43 -11.96 0.16
N GLU A 144 -11.09 -13.24 0.27
CA GLU A 144 -11.35 -14.26 -0.76
C GLU A 144 -12.85 -14.44 -1.06
N ASP A 145 -13.73 -14.19 -0.09
CA ASP A 145 -15.19 -14.23 -0.25
C ASP A 145 -15.78 -12.95 -0.86
N GLY A 146 -14.92 -11.97 -1.18
CA GLY A 146 -15.31 -10.69 -1.76
C GLY A 146 -15.66 -9.61 -0.74
N ASP A 147 -15.59 -9.93 0.57
CA ASP A 147 -15.86 -8.95 1.62
C ASP A 147 -14.78 -7.87 1.66
N VAL A 148 -15.20 -6.61 1.81
CA VAL A 148 -14.34 -5.43 1.85
C VAL A 148 -14.46 -4.79 3.22
N GLU A 149 -13.32 -4.59 3.89
CA GLU A 149 -13.28 -3.95 5.20
C GLU A 149 -12.42 -2.68 5.16
N GLU A 150 -12.97 -1.58 5.65
CA GLU A 150 -12.26 -0.32 5.89
C GLU A 150 -11.76 -0.31 7.34
N ILE A 151 -10.48 0.03 7.53
CA ILE A 151 -9.82 0.00 8.84
C ILE A 151 -9.13 1.33 9.08
N GLY A 152 -9.35 1.95 10.24
CA GLY A 152 -8.72 3.19 10.64
C GLY A 152 -9.10 4.41 9.78
N PRO A 153 -8.30 5.48 9.81
CA PRO A 153 -8.58 6.69 9.04
C PRO A 153 -8.29 6.47 7.54
N LEU A 154 -9.22 6.86 6.67
CA LEU A 154 -9.07 6.78 5.21
C LEU A 154 -8.88 8.14 4.54
N ASP A 155 -8.44 9.14 5.29
CA ASP A 155 -8.18 10.48 4.80
C ASP A 155 -6.84 10.97 5.36
N LEU A 156 -5.85 11.15 4.48
CA LEU A 156 -4.56 11.75 4.80
C LEU A 156 -4.55 13.24 4.45
N ALA A 157 -5.64 13.96 4.76
CA ALA A 157 -5.76 15.40 4.49
C ALA A 157 -4.80 16.25 5.35
N ARG A 158 -4.12 15.69 6.35
CA ARG A 158 -3.25 16.40 7.30
C ARG A 158 -1.93 15.66 7.57
N GLY A 159 -1.28 15.14 6.54
CA GLY A 159 0.05 14.54 6.69
C GLY A 159 1.15 15.59 6.42
N ALA A 160 1.91 15.99 7.43
CA ALA A 160 3.19 16.65 7.17
C ALA A 160 4.18 15.61 6.64
N LEU A 161 4.73 15.81 5.45
CA LEU A 161 5.92 15.09 5.01
C LEU A 161 6.99 15.28 6.10
N GLN A 162 7.28 14.24 6.88
CA GLN A 162 8.47 14.28 7.73
C GLN A 162 9.69 14.29 6.80
N PRO A 163 10.60 15.28 6.94
CA PRO A 163 11.84 15.23 6.19
C PRO A 163 12.57 13.95 6.62
N LEU A 164 12.92 13.09 5.65
CA LEU A 164 13.87 12.01 5.88
C LEU A 164 15.11 12.67 6.49
N GLY A 165 15.45 12.28 7.73
CA GLY A 165 16.51 12.91 8.50
C GLY A 165 17.75 13.11 7.64
N GLY A 166 18.13 14.37 7.46
CA GLY A 166 19.37 14.71 6.80
C GLY A 166 20.51 14.12 7.63
N ALA A 167 21.22 13.15 7.04
CA ALA A 167 22.54 12.79 7.53
C ALA A 167 23.43 14.00 7.33
N ALA A 168 23.90 14.56 8.44
CA ALA A 168 24.97 15.54 8.50
C ALA A 168 26.30 14.89 8.09
#